data_42687cacc8c325f5049975e9c8d1f791
#
_entry.id   42687cacc8c325f5049975e9c8d1f791
#
_cell.length_a   1.000
_cell.length_b   1.000
_cell.length_c   1.000
_cell.angle_alpha   90.00
_cell.angle_beta   90.00
_cell.angle_gamma   90.00
#
_symmetry.space_group_name_H-M   'P 1'
#
loop_
_entity.id
_entity.type
_entity.pdbx_description
1 polymer ?
#
loop_
_entity_poly.entity_id
_entity_poly.type
_entity_poly.pdbx_seq_one_letter_code
_entity_poly.pdbx_strand_id
1 'polypeptide(L)'
;MSQFPEPPRTLSRAEWLTEMAAYRQRVQPLCDDRVRRMAKGQKHPVTDFLFEYYSHRPAHLMRWTPGIGVRLRDAHREELAWPELWNASEEGLALSPERFPQHRFEFVQWAVNYLRAVRDREPNFHCFGMHEWAMVYRADEVRHTRVPLRVTERELAAIVEAKPLKCTHYDAFRFFTPAAVPLNRIALTRQTTTDHDQPGCIHANMDLYKFSFKIAPFCASDVVAAAFELAKEAREIDMRASPYDLREFGYEPIRIEEREGCEEYVCLQKAIANRAQNVREEVLREYRKLLDRKSVV
;
A
#
# COMPACT_ATOMS: atom_id res chain seq x y z
N MET A 1 -4.95 -4.95 31.70
CA MET A 1 -4.54 -5.65 30.47
C MET A 1 -3.12 -6.14 30.69
N SER A 2 -2.85 -7.42 30.45
CA SER A 2 -1.59 -8.11 30.82
C SER A 2 -0.36 -7.35 30.31
N GLN A 3 0.59 -7.04 31.22
CA GLN A 3 1.88 -6.41 30.94
C GLN A 3 2.96 -7.38 30.46
N PHE A 4 2.61 -8.65 30.26
CA PHE A 4 3.58 -9.65 29.77
C PHE A 4 3.33 -9.90 28.28
N PRO A 5 4.39 -9.89 27.44
CA PRO A 5 4.26 -10.28 26.05
C PRO A 5 3.73 -11.72 25.95
N GLU A 6 2.75 -11.94 25.10
CA GLU A 6 2.25 -13.29 24.85
C GLU A 6 3.42 -14.22 24.46
N PRO A 7 3.40 -15.48 24.95
CA PRO A 7 4.44 -16.43 24.56
C PRO A 7 4.45 -16.60 23.04
N PRO A 8 5.62 -16.79 22.43
CA PRO A 8 5.72 -16.92 20.99
C PRO A 8 4.91 -18.14 20.51
N ARG A 9 4.07 -17.92 19.47
CA ARG A 9 3.39 -19.03 18.79
C ARG A 9 4.46 -19.95 18.19
N THR A 10 4.38 -21.24 18.48
CA THR A 10 5.32 -22.22 17.94
C THR A 10 4.64 -23.05 16.86
N LEU A 11 5.27 -23.14 15.69
CA LEU A 11 4.82 -23.95 14.57
C LEU A 11 5.73 -25.17 14.41
N SER A 12 5.14 -26.34 14.29
CA SER A 12 5.83 -27.55 13.85
C SER A 12 6.31 -27.43 12.40
N ARG A 13 7.22 -28.31 11.98
CA ARG A 13 7.72 -28.31 10.60
C ARG A 13 6.58 -28.43 9.57
N ALA A 14 5.62 -29.30 9.82
CA ALA A 14 4.49 -29.48 8.91
C ALA A 14 3.61 -28.25 8.80
N GLU A 15 3.34 -27.56 9.92
CA GLU A 15 2.52 -26.35 9.95
C GLU A 15 3.19 -25.19 9.19
N TRP A 16 4.46 -24.86 9.49
CA TRP A 16 5.08 -23.72 8.80
C TRP A 16 5.38 -23.99 7.33
N LEU A 17 5.65 -25.23 6.91
CA LEU A 17 5.75 -25.57 5.49
C LEU A 17 4.41 -25.41 4.77
N THR A 18 3.31 -25.78 5.43
CA THR A 18 1.95 -25.60 4.90
C THR A 18 1.61 -24.11 4.76
N GLU A 19 1.88 -23.31 5.80
CA GLU A 19 1.66 -21.86 5.76
C GLU A 19 2.50 -21.20 4.64
N MET A 20 3.77 -21.56 4.51
CA MET A 20 4.65 -21.05 3.46
C MET A 20 4.18 -21.44 2.06
N ALA A 21 3.70 -22.67 1.88
CA ALA A 21 3.16 -23.14 0.60
C ALA A 21 1.87 -22.40 0.23
N ALA A 22 0.95 -22.25 1.18
CA ALA A 22 -0.30 -21.52 1.02
C ALA A 22 -0.05 -20.04 0.67
N TYR A 23 0.89 -19.40 1.36
CA TYR A 23 1.32 -18.04 1.05
C TYR A 23 1.83 -17.91 -0.39
N ARG A 24 2.74 -18.79 -0.80
CA ARG A 24 3.28 -18.79 -2.17
C ARG A 24 2.17 -18.98 -3.21
N GLN A 25 1.26 -19.91 -2.99
CA GLN A 25 0.10 -20.14 -3.87
C GLN A 25 -0.77 -18.88 -3.99
N ARG A 26 -0.96 -18.13 -2.91
CA ARG A 26 -1.72 -16.88 -2.88
C ARG A 26 -1.05 -15.76 -3.69
N VAL A 27 0.26 -15.56 -3.49
CA VAL A 27 0.95 -14.38 -4.05
C VAL A 27 1.54 -14.60 -5.43
N GLN A 28 1.79 -15.85 -5.84
CA GLN A 28 2.37 -16.16 -7.14
C GLN A 28 1.57 -15.61 -8.31
N PRO A 29 0.22 -15.75 -8.40
CA PRO A 29 -0.57 -15.18 -9.49
C PRO A 29 -0.49 -13.65 -9.55
N LEU A 30 -0.29 -12.98 -8.40
CA LEU A 30 -0.14 -11.52 -8.32
C LEU A 30 1.17 -11.04 -8.95
N CYS A 31 2.19 -11.90 -8.96
CA CYS A 31 3.53 -11.59 -9.46
C CYS A 31 3.77 -12.07 -10.90
N ASP A 32 3.19 -13.21 -11.28
CA ASP A 32 3.49 -13.92 -12.53
C ASP A 32 3.25 -13.06 -13.77
N ASP A 33 2.15 -12.31 -13.79
CA ASP A 33 1.84 -11.44 -14.93
C ASP A 33 2.92 -10.36 -15.11
N ARG A 34 3.31 -9.70 -14.03
CA ARG A 34 4.40 -8.71 -14.05
C ARG A 34 5.72 -9.34 -14.53
N VAL A 35 6.08 -10.52 -14.01
CA VAL A 35 7.32 -11.21 -14.38
C VAL A 35 7.32 -11.57 -15.87
N ARG A 36 6.21 -12.11 -16.40
CA ARG A 36 6.06 -12.42 -17.83
C ARG A 36 6.19 -11.18 -18.71
N ARG A 37 5.56 -10.06 -18.32
CA ARG A 37 5.62 -8.80 -19.09
C ARG A 37 7.01 -8.19 -19.05
N MET A 38 7.68 -8.20 -17.90
CA MET A 38 9.07 -7.73 -17.77
C MET A 38 10.02 -8.50 -18.71
N ALA A 39 9.88 -9.82 -18.79
CA ALA A 39 10.70 -10.66 -19.69
C ALA A 39 10.51 -10.30 -21.18
N LYS A 40 9.36 -9.71 -21.53
CA LYS A 40 9.02 -9.26 -22.89
C LYS A 40 9.24 -7.76 -23.11
N GLY A 41 9.77 -7.02 -22.13
CA GLY A 41 9.88 -5.56 -22.19
C GLY A 41 8.55 -4.81 -22.23
N GLN A 42 7.46 -5.47 -21.84
CA GLN A 42 6.10 -4.91 -21.84
C GLN A 42 5.81 -4.21 -20.51
N LYS A 43 5.11 -3.08 -20.60
CA LYS A 43 4.64 -2.33 -19.43
C LYS A 43 3.11 -2.32 -19.36
N HIS A 44 2.59 -2.21 -18.14
CA HIS A 44 1.17 -2.10 -17.89
C HIS A 44 0.89 -0.91 -16.94
N PRO A 45 0.08 0.09 -17.36
CA PRO A 45 -0.04 1.36 -16.66
C PRO A 45 -0.67 1.26 -15.25
N VAL A 46 -1.46 0.22 -15.01
CA VAL A 46 -2.15 0.01 -13.73
C VAL A 46 -1.34 -0.89 -12.80
N THR A 47 -1.05 -2.12 -13.26
CA THR A 47 -0.51 -3.16 -12.36
C THR A 47 0.98 -3.00 -12.07
N ASP A 48 1.76 -2.37 -12.96
CA ASP A 48 3.19 -2.18 -12.76
C ASP A 48 3.50 -1.12 -11.69
N PHE A 49 2.58 -0.19 -11.49
CA PHE A 49 2.72 0.92 -10.55
C PHE A 49 3.14 0.47 -9.15
N LEU A 50 2.51 -0.57 -8.61
CA LEU A 50 2.79 -1.04 -7.25
C LEU A 50 4.21 -1.56 -7.06
N PHE A 51 4.81 -2.12 -8.13
CA PHE A 51 6.19 -2.61 -8.10
C PHE A 51 7.22 -1.52 -8.42
N GLU A 52 6.84 -0.51 -9.21
CA GLU A 52 7.73 0.58 -9.61
C GLU A 52 7.73 1.72 -8.58
N TYR A 53 6.56 2.20 -8.20
CA TYR A 53 6.40 3.32 -7.26
C TYR A 53 6.90 2.97 -5.85
N TYR A 54 6.49 1.82 -5.33
CA TYR A 54 6.90 1.37 -4.01
C TYR A 54 8.27 0.67 -4.00
N SER A 55 8.86 0.43 -5.16
CA SER A 55 10.18 -0.22 -5.31
C SER A 55 10.28 -1.59 -4.62
N HIS A 56 9.16 -2.29 -4.44
CA HIS A 56 9.10 -3.63 -3.84
C HIS A 56 8.88 -4.67 -4.93
N ARG A 57 9.95 -5.34 -5.35
CA ARG A 57 9.96 -6.26 -6.50
C ARG A 57 9.09 -7.50 -6.26
N PRO A 58 8.55 -8.15 -7.32
CA PRO A 58 7.83 -9.42 -7.20
C PRO A 58 8.57 -10.47 -6.39
N ALA A 59 9.88 -10.62 -6.59
CA ALA A 59 10.72 -11.55 -5.83
C ALA A 59 10.74 -11.27 -4.31
N HIS A 60 10.52 -10.03 -3.87
CA HIS A 60 10.42 -9.70 -2.45
C HIS A 60 9.07 -10.11 -1.89
N LEU A 61 7.99 -9.86 -2.65
CA LEU A 61 6.64 -10.26 -2.25
C LEU A 61 6.50 -11.79 -2.15
N MET A 62 7.25 -12.55 -2.95
CA MET A 62 7.26 -14.01 -2.92
C MET A 62 7.96 -14.62 -1.68
N ARG A 63 8.69 -13.84 -0.90
CA ARG A 63 9.40 -14.31 0.30
C ARG A 63 8.44 -14.43 1.47
N TRP A 64 8.37 -15.63 2.05
CA TRP A 64 7.55 -15.89 3.22
C TRP A 64 8.29 -15.63 4.52
N THR A 65 7.58 -15.08 5.50
CA THR A 65 7.97 -14.98 6.90
C THR A 65 6.72 -14.94 7.78
N PRO A 66 6.71 -15.60 8.94
CA PRO A 66 5.60 -15.50 9.87
C PRO A 66 5.62 -14.20 10.71
N GLY A 67 6.66 -13.35 10.53
CA GLY A 67 6.87 -12.16 11.36
C GLY A 67 7.43 -12.44 12.75
N ILE A 68 7.47 -11.39 13.58
CA ILE A 68 7.94 -11.48 14.97
C ILE A 68 6.92 -12.22 15.83
N GLY A 69 7.42 -12.99 16.83
CA GLY A 69 6.59 -13.68 17.82
C GLY A 69 6.17 -15.08 17.38
N VAL A 70 6.75 -15.59 16.30
CA VAL A 70 6.54 -16.96 15.82
C VAL A 70 7.87 -17.71 15.82
N ARG A 71 7.85 -18.93 16.31
CA ARG A 71 8.97 -19.86 16.34
C ARG A 71 8.70 -21.05 15.42
N LEU A 72 9.71 -21.46 14.67
CA LEU A 72 9.65 -22.55 13.70
C LEU A 72 10.47 -23.73 14.22
N ARG A 73 9.81 -24.84 14.58
CA ARG A 73 10.48 -26.08 14.96
C ARG A 73 11.08 -26.77 13.75
N ASP A 74 12.19 -27.44 13.96
CA ASP A 74 12.88 -28.26 12.95
C ASP A 74 13.13 -27.50 11.64
N ALA A 75 13.35 -26.19 11.72
CA ALA A 75 13.68 -25.33 10.60
C ALA A 75 15.19 -25.12 10.51
N HIS A 76 15.72 -25.10 9.29
CA HIS A 76 17.10 -24.72 9.00
C HIS A 76 17.13 -23.31 8.37
N ARG A 77 18.14 -22.52 8.71
CA ARG A 77 18.23 -21.12 8.22
C ARG A 77 18.24 -21.02 6.70
N GLU A 78 18.83 -21.99 6.03
CA GLU A 78 18.98 -22.07 4.58
C GLU A 78 17.64 -22.27 3.85
N GLU A 79 16.63 -22.76 4.56
CA GLU A 79 15.28 -22.94 4.04
C GLU A 79 14.45 -21.64 4.06
N LEU A 80 14.93 -20.64 4.82
CA LEU A 80 14.19 -19.42 5.12
C LEU A 80 14.78 -18.20 4.40
N ALA A 81 13.92 -17.26 4.09
CA ALA A 81 14.37 -15.94 3.62
C ALA A 81 15.07 -15.19 4.77
N TRP A 82 16.10 -14.40 4.46
CA TRP A 82 16.92 -13.63 5.41
C TRP A 82 17.55 -14.51 6.51
N PRO A 83 18.35 -15.52 6.15
CA PRO A 83 18.89 -16.51 7.07
C PRO A 83 19.66 -15.90 8.25
N GLU A 84 20.27 -14.72 8.04
CA GLU A 84 21.05 -13.98 9.03
C GLU A 84 20.20 -13.36 10.14
N LEU A 85 18.88 -13.19 9.95
CA LEU A 85 18.00 -12.55 10.91
C LEU A 85 17.34 -13.51 11.90
N TRP A 86 17.55 -14.82 11.73
CA TRP A 86 16.96 -15.84 12.58
C TRP A 86 17.89 -16.22 13.73
N ASN A 87 17.37 -16.19 14.93
CA ASN A 87 18.04 -16.73 16.12
C ASN A 87 17.60 -18.17 16.36
N ALA A 88 18.60 -19.03 16.65
CA ALA A 88 18.36 -20.42 17.03
C ALA A 88 18.22 -20.54 18.54
N SER A 89 17.34 -21.42 18.99
CA SER A 89 17.20 -21.91 20.35
C SER A 89 16.94 -23.43 20.33
N GLU A 90 16.91 -24.08 21.49
CA GLU A 90 16.53 -25.50 21.59
C GLU A 90 15.12 -25.78 21.07
N GLU A 91 14.26 -24.78 21.09
CA GLU A 91 12.86 -24.89 20.65
C GLU A 91 12.64 -24.55 19.16
N GLY A 92 13.67 -24.10 18.44
CA GLY A 92 13.61 -23.78 17.00
C GLY A 92 14.13 -22.39 16.63
N LEU A 93 13.81 -21.96 15.42
CA LEU A 93 14.22 -20.65 14.88
C LEU A 93 13.13 -19.60 15.07
N ALA A 94 13.52 -18.39 15.47
CA ALA A 94 12.64 -17.22 15.52
C ALA A 94 13.36 -15.99 14.97
N LEU A 95 12.60 -15.06 14.37
CA LEU A 95 13.16 -13.75 13.98
C LEU A 95 13.58 -12.97 15.24
N SER A 96 14.80 -12.42 15.19
CA SER A 96 15.37 -11.63 16.28
C SER A 96 15.01 -10.15 16.10
N PRO A 97 14.12 -9.58 16.94
CA PRO A 97 13.77 -8.16 16.88
C PRO A 97 14.96 -7.24 17.13
N GLU A 98 15.97 -7.70 17.88
CA GLU A 98 17.19 -6.93 18.16
C GLU A 98 17.99 -6.64 16.87
N ARG A 99 17.78 -7.44 15.82
CA ARG A 99 18.39 -7.23 14.51
C ARG A 99 17.66 -6.17 13.65
N PHE A 100 16.53 -5.65 14.13
CA PHE A 100 15.90 -4.52 13.45
C PHE A 100 16.81 -3.28 13.55
N PRO A 101 17.09 -2.59 12.41
CA PRO A 101 18.04 -1.48 12.40
C PRO A 101 17.66 -0.35 13.36
N GLN A 102 18.52 -0.04 14.33
CA GLN A 102 18.27 0.95 15.37
C GLN A 102 17.90 2.34 14.82
N HIS A 103 18.59 2.79 13.76
CA HIS A 103 18.31 4.08 13.10
C HIS A 103 16.91 4.18 12.49
N ARG A 104 16.15 3.08 12.40
CA ARG A 104 14.78 3.05 11.85
C ARG A 104 13.69 3.13 12.93
N PHE A 105 14.03 3.10 14.20
CA PHE A 105 13.02 3.15 15.27
C PHE A 105 12.26 4.47 15.32
N GLU A 106 12.89 5.60 14.97
CA GLU A 106 12.18 6.89 14.83
C GLU A 106 11.07 6.79 13.76
N PHE A 107 11.38 6.15 12.62
CA PHE A 107 10.39 5.88 11.59
C PHE A 107 9.27 4.95 12.10
N VAL A 108 9.61 3.91 12.87
CA VAL A 108 8.60 2.99 13.45
C VAL A 108 7.66 3.75 14.39
N GLN A 109 8.20 4.60 15.26
CA GLN A 109 7.39 5.42 16.17
C GLN A 109 6.50 6.41 15.41
N TRP A 110 7.06 7.09 14.41
CA TRP A 110 6.30 7.98 13.55
C TRP A 110 5.17 7.24 12.81
N ALA A 111 5.47 6.07 12.25
CA ALA A 111 4.50 5.28 11.51
C ALA A 111 3.32 4.81 12.40
N VAL A 112 3.59 4.42 13.64
CA VAL A 112 2.52 4.09 14.60
C VAL A 112 1.61 5.29 14.85
N ASN A 113 2.20 6.47 15.06
CA ASN A 113 1.43 7.70 15.29
C ASN A 113 0.60 8.08 14.05
N TYR A 114 1.22 8.01 12.86
CA TYR A 114 0.55 8.27 11.59
C TYR A 114 -0.62 7.29 11.35
N LEU A 115 -0.39 5.99 11.46
CA LEU A 115 -1.42 4.97 11.21
C LEU A 115 -2.60 5.11 12.19
N ARG A 116 -2.33 5.47 13.45
CA ARG A 116 -3.37 5.79 14.45
C ARG A 116 -4.14 7.04 14.06
N ALA A 117 -3.45 8.12 13.72
CA ALA A 117 -4.09 9.37 13.31
C ALA A 117 -5.00 9.19 12.11
N VAL A 118 -4.56 8.42 11.09
CA VAL A 118 -5.40 8.08 9.94
C VAL A 118 -6.59 7.21 10.34
N ARG A 119 -6.40 6.21 11.20
CA ARG A 119 -7.47 5.32 11.68
C ARG A 119 -8.59 6.08 12.40
N ASP A 120 -8.20 7.00 13.27
CA ASP A 120 -9.10 7.68 14.21
C ASP A 120 -9.80 8.91 13.60
N ARG A 121 -9.41 9.30 12.37
CA ARG A 121 -10.00 10.44 11.66
C ARG A 121 -11.27 10.05 10.91
N GLU A 122 -12.21 10.97 10.84
CA GLU A 122 -13.42 10.82 10.02
C GLU A 122 -13.08 10.68 8.53
N PRO A 123 -13.67 9.69 7.84
CA PRO A 123 -13.43 9.47 6.42
C PRO A 123 -14.04 10.55 5.53
N ASN A 124 -13.29 11.00 4.54
CA ASN A 124 -13.76 11.92 3.51
C ASN A 124 -13.68 11.26 2.12
N PHE A 125 -14.79 11.25 1.39
CA PHE A 125 -14.93 10.60 0.08
C PHE A 125 -15.13 11.60 -1.08
N HIS A 126 -14.78 12.87 -0.88
CA HIS A 126 -15.05 13.92 -1.87
C HIS A 126 -13.89 14.21 -2.83
N CYS A 127 -12.86 13.36 -2.88
CA CYS A 127 -11.76 13.50 -3.83
C CYS A 127 -12.15 13.01 -5.23
N PHE A 128 -13.00 11.99 -5.34
CA PHE A 128 -13.48 11.39 -6.60
C PHE A 128 -12.36 11.02 -7.61
N GLY A 129 -11.14 10.71 -7.15
CA GLY A 129 -10.03 10.47 -8.08
C GLY A 129 -9.49 11.70 -8.81
N MET A 130 -9.95 12.90 -8.47
CA MET A 130 -9.56 14.16 -9.14
C MET A 130 -8.05 14.47 -9.08
N HIS A 131 -7.29 13.82 -8.23
CA HIS A 131 -5.83 13.96 -8.18
C HIS A 131 -5.16 13.49 -9.48
N GLU A 132 -5.64 12.42 -10.14
CA GLU A 132 -5.11 11.99 -11.45
C GLU A 132 -5.41 13.03 -12.55
N TRP A 133 -6.56 13.71 -12.49
CA TRP A 133 -6.90 14.82 -13.38
C TRP A 133 -6.02 16.05 -13.13
N ALA A 134 -5.75 16.36 -11.86
CA ALA A 134 -4.88 17.46 -11.48
C ALA A 134 -3.42 17.27 -11.94
N MET A 135 -2.97 16.02 -12.09
CA MET A 135 -1.62 15.69 -12.56
C MET A 135 -1.42 15.95 -14.05
N VAL A 136 -2.49 16.09 -14.82
CA VAL A 136 -2.45 16.37 -16.27
C VAL A 136 -3.15 17.67 -16.65
N TYR A 137 -3.72 18.39 -15.69
CA TYR A 137 -4.37 19.67 -15.92
C TYR A 137 -3.39 20.73 -16.40
N ARG A 138 -3.59 21.24 -17.62
CA ARG A 138 -2.70 22.19 -18.28
C ARG A 138 -1.22 21.80 -18.23
N ALA A 139 -0.95 20.49 -18.37
CA ALA A 139 0.41 19.98 -18.37
C ALA A 139 1.06 20.16 -19.74
N ASP A 140 2.32 20.59 -19.77
CA ASP A 140 3.13 20.63 -21.00
C ASP A 140 3.42 19.23 -21.54
N GLU A 141 3.54 18.23 -20.64
CA GLU A 141 3.74 16.82 -20.97
C GLU A 141 2.84 15.92 -20.11
N VAL A 142 2.17 14.96 -20.75
CA VAL A 142 1.34 13.96 -20.06
C VAL A 142 2.22 12.85 -19.49
N ARG A 143 2.04 12.52 -18.22
CA ARG A 143 2.87 11.55 -17.49
C ARG A 143 2.89 10.15 -18.09
N HIS A 144 1.73 9.65 -18.50
CA HIS A 144 1.60 8.35 -19.15
C HIS A 144 1.53 8.53 -20.67
N THR A 145 2.64 8.93 -21.29
CA THR A 145 2.74 9.24 -22.72
C THR A 145 2.27 8.11 -23.66
N ARG A 146 2.14 6.87 -23.16
CA ARG A 146 1.69 5.69 -23.91
C ARG A 146 0.21 5.39 -23.77
N VAL A 147 -0.49 6.12 -22.91
CA VAL A 147 -1.94 5.92 -22.66
C VAL A 147 -2.65 7.22 -23.05
N PRO A 148 -3.51 7.22 -24.08
CA PRO A 148 -4.22 8.42 -24.50
C PRO A 148 -5.18 8.88 -23.41
N LEU A 149 -5.49 10.18 -23.41
CA LEU A 149 -6.59 10.73 -22.63
C LEU A 149 -7.92 10.37 -23.30
N ARG A 150 -8.96 10.09 -22.50
CA ARG A 150 -10.32 9.82 -22.98
C ARG A 150 -11.16 11.07 -23.18
N VAL A 151 -10.61 12.22 -22.81
CA VAL A 151 -11.21 13.55 -22.97
C VAL A 151 -10.21 14.48 -23.63
N THR A 152 -10.70 15.53 -24.28
CA THR A 152 -9.85 16.60 -24.84
C THR A 152 -9.26 17.45 -23.72
N GLU A 153 -8.17 18.17 -24.00
CA GLU A 153 -7.57 19.12 -23.04
C GLU A 153 -8.56 20.17 -22.54
N ARG A 154 -9.44 20.63 -23.44
CA ARG A 154 -10.49 21.62 -23.12
C ARG A 154 -11.52 21.03 -22.14
N GLU A 155 -11.97 19.80 -22.38
CA GLU A 155 -12.92 19.11 -21.50
C GLU A 155 -12.27 18.83 -20.15
N LEU A 156 -11.02 18.37 -20.15
CA LEU A 156 -10.25 18.13 -18.93
C LEU A 156 -10.15 19.41 -18.08
N ALA A 157 -9.79 20.54 -18.70
CA ALA A 157 -9.71 21.80 -17.99
C ALA A 157 -11.07 22.20 -17.40
N ALA A 158 -12.14 22.10 -18.18
CA ALA A 158 -13.50 22.42 -17.72
C ALA A 158 -13.93 21.54 -16.52
N ILE A 159 -13.61 20.23 -16.54
CA ILE A 159 -13.94 19.31 -15.45
C ILE A 159 -13.16 19.67 -14.18
N VAL A 160 -11.85 19.92 -14.27
CA VAL A 160 -11.02 20.28 -13.11
C VAL A 160 -11.43 21.63 -12.51
N GLU A 161 -11.81 22.60 -13.36
CA GLU A 161 -12.26 23.92 -12.91
C GLU A 161 -13.66 23.90 -12.29
N ALA A 162 -14.54 23.00 -12.75
CA ALA A 162 -15.89 22.85 -12.21
C ALA A 162 -15.93 22.06 -10.90
N LYS A 163 -14.96 21.19 -10.65
CA LYS A 163 -14.92 20.33 -9.45
C LYS A 163 -13.80 20.76 -8.51
N PRO A 164 -14.10 21.12 -7.25
CA PRO A 164 -13.06 21.52 -6.30
C PRO A 164 -12.14 20.35 -5.99
N LEU A 165 -10.83 20.56 -6.13
CA LEU A 165 -9.82 19.60 -5.71
C LEU A 165 -9.79 19.52 -4.18
N LYS A 166 -9.87 18.32 -3.63
CA LYS A 166 -9.92 18.04 -2.17
C LYS A 166 -8.95 16.94 -1.80
N CYS A 167 -7.78 16.91 -2.43
CA CYS A 167 -6.74 15.95 -2.11
C CYS A 167 -6.22 16.20 -0.69
N THR A 168 -6.11 15.15 0.12
CA THR A 168 -5.57 15.17 1.48
C THR A 168 -4.24 14.43 1.58
N HIS A 169 -3.79 13.77 0.53
CA HIS A 169 -2.59 12.94 0.50
C HIS A 169 -1.43 13.64 -0.18
N TYR A 170 -0.39 13.96 0.59
CA TYR A 170 0.76 14.70 0.07
C TYR A 170 1.47 13.97 -1.09
N ASP A 171 1.66 12.65 -1.00
CA ASP A 171 2.37 11.88 -2.03
C ASP A 171 1.61 11.82 -3.38
N ALA A 172 0.31 12.12 -3.43
CA ALA A 172 -0.43 12.38 -4.65
C ALA A 172 -0.36 13.87 -5.05
N PHE A 173 -0.61 14.78 -4.10
CA PHE A 173 -0.61 16.22 -4.32
C PHE A 173 0.70 16.76 -4.90
N ARG A 174 1.85 16.26 -4.47
CA ARG A 174 3.18 16.69 -4.97
C ARG A 174 3.38 16.48 -6.47
N PHE A 175 2.49 15.76 -7.12
CA PHE A 175 2.49 15.52 -8.56
C PHE A 175 1.51 16.39 -9.34
N PHE A 176 0.75 17.24 -8.68
CA PHE A 176 -0.11 18.20 -9.34
C PHE A 176 0.72 19.14 -10.22
N THR A 177 0.15 19.53 -11.36
CA THR A 177 0.78 20.58 -12.16
C THR A 177 0.82 21.90 -11.40
N PRO A 178 1.75 22.83 -11.73
CA PRO A 178 1.77 24.15 -11.11
C PRO A 178 0.42 24.89 -11.21
N ALA A 179 -0.34 24.66 -12.30
CA ALA A 179 -1.66 25.25 -12.51
C ALA A 179 -2.74 24.61 -11.60
N ALA A 180 -2.59 23.32 -11.23
CA ALA A 180 -3.55 22.61 -10.39
C ALA A 180 -3.31 22.82 -8.88
N VAL A 181 -2.07 23.07 -8.46
CA VAL A 181 -1.72 23.25 -7.04
C VAL A 181 -2.63 24.27 -6.32
N PRO A 182 -2.87 25.49 -6.84
CA PRO A 182 -3.72 26.47 -6.16
C PRO A 182 -5.20 26.11 -6.15
N LEU A 183 -5.65 25.14 -6.95
CA LEU A 183 -7.04 24.68 -7.00
C LEU A 183 -7.36 23.70 -5.87
N ASN A 184 -6.34 23.10 -5.22
CA ASN A 184 -6.59 22.23 -4.09
C ASN A 184 -6.94 23.03 -2.83
N ARG A 185 -8.00 22.62 -2.13
CA ARG A 185 -8.49 23.36 -0.95
C ARG A 185 -7.51 23.41 0.21
N ILE A 186 -6.57 22.48 0.26
CA ILE A 186 -5.60 22.31 1.34
C ILE A 186 -4.20 22.39 0.75
N ALA A 187 -3.37 23.27 1.29
CA ALA A 187 -1.95 23.30 0.98
C ALA A 187 -1.25 22.17 1.76
N LEU A 188 -0.83 21.13 1.05
CA LEU A 188 -0.21 19.96 1.65
C LEU A 188 1.31 20.06 1.59
N THR A 189 1.95 19.63 2.66
CA THR A 189 3.40 19.46 2.75
C THR A 189 3.73 18.08 3.30
N ARG A 190 4.98 17.64 3.17
CA ARG A 190 5.43 16.38 3.77
C ARG A 190 5.25 16.38 5.30
N GLN A 191 5.44 17.52 5.96
CA GLN A 191 5.33 17.68 7.39
C GLN A 191 3.89 17.54 7.88
N THR A 192 2.92 17.98 7.07
CA THR A 192 1.49 17.95 7.43
C THR A 192 0.77 16.66 7.01
N THR A 193 1.50 15.64 6.52
CA THR A 193 0.93 14.35 6.10
C THR A 193 0.08 13.70 7.21
N THR A 194 0.60 13.69 8.45
CA THR A 194 -0.12 13.12 9.60
C THR A 194 -1.40 13.89 9.94
N ASP A 195 -1.47 15.17 9.61
CA ASP A 195 -2.61 16.04 9.95
C ASP A 195 -3.76 15.93 8.94
N HIS A 196 -3.48 15.51 7.71
CA HIS A 196 -4.45 15.55 6.61
C HIS A 196 -4.86 14.19 6.06
N ASP A 197 -3.97 13.18 6.09
CA ASP A 197 -4.33 11.85 5.62
C ASP A 197 -5.48 11.26 6.43
N GLN A 198 -6.42 10.58 5.75
CA GLN A 198 -7.66 10.10 6.36
C GLN A 198 -8.10 8.76 5.73
N PRO A 199 -8.93 7.95 6.40
CA PRO A 199 -9.19 6.58 6.02
C PRO A 199 -10.04 6.41 4.75
N GLY A 200 -10.72 7.45 4.29
CA GLY A 200 -11.41 7.46 3.00
C GLY A 200 -10.49 7.69 1.80
N CYS A 201 -9.25 8.14 2.03
CA CYS A 201 -8.30 8.40 0.94
C CYS A 201 -7.79 7.10 0.33
N ILE A 202 -7.94 6.95 -0.99
CA ILE A 202 -7.51 5.75 -1.70
C ILE A 202 -5.99 5.54 -1.60
N HIS A 203 -5.18 6.61 -1.66
CA HIS A 203 -3.73 6.55 -1.53
C HIS A 203 -3.26 6.23 -0.12
N ALA A 204 -3.89 6.79 0.93
CA ALA A 204 -3.58 6.43 2.30
C ALA A 204 -3.88 4.95 2.60
N ASN A 205 -4.82 4.35 1.85
CA ASN A 205 -5.12 2.92 1.93
C ASN A 205 -4.13 2.09 1.09
N MET A 206 -3.70 2.55 -0.08
CA MET A 206 -2.62 1.92 -0.86
C MET A 206 -1.30 1.92 -0.09
N ASP A 207 -1.01 2.96 0.65
CA ASP A 207 0.22 3.11 1.44
C ASP A 207 0.34 2.10 2.59
N LEU A 208 -0.73 1.39 2.97
CA LEU A 208 -0.63 0.25 3.90
C LEU A 208 0.33 -0.81 3.38
N TYR A 209 0.39 -1.01 2.06
CA TYR A 209 1.40 -1.86 1.44
C TYR A 209 2.82 -1.33 1.68
N LYS A 210 3.07 -0.04 1.48
CA LYS A 210 4.36 0.59 1.79
C LYS A 210 4.75 0.40 3.25
N PHE A 211 3.84 0.63 4.18
CA PHE A 211 4.11 0.47 5.59
C PHE A 211 4.41 -0.99 5.96
N SER A 212 3.63 -1.94 5.45
CA SER A 212 3.83 -3.36 5.79
C SER A 212 5.19 -3.89 5.33
N PHE A 213 5.59 -3.67 4.07
CA PHE A 213 6.88 -4.18 3.59
C PHE A 213 8.09 -3.40 4.13
N LYS A 214 7.94 -2.16 4.57
CA LYS A 214 9.05 -1.39 5.16
C LYS A 214 9.61 -1.99 6.44
N ILE A 215 8.85 -2.78 7.14
CA ILE A 215 9.33 -3.51 8.32
C ILE A 215 9.53 -5.01 8.06
N ALA A 216 9.41 -5.48 6.79
CA ALA A 216 9.76 -6.85 6.44
C ALA A 216 11.27 -7.10 6.68
N PRO A 217 11.64 -8.32 7.16
CA PRO A 217 10.81 -9.51 7.38
C PRO A 217 10.13 -9.59 8.75
N PHE A 218 10.21 -8.55 9.56
CA PHE A 218 9.65 -8.52 10.92
C PHE A 218 8.12 -8.42 10.92
N CYS A 219 7.51 -7.99 9.81
CA CYS A 219 6.08 -8.08 9.54
C CYS A 219 5.74 -9.44 8.95
N ALA A 220 4.65 -10.06 9.40
CA ALA A 220 4.15 -11.27 8.78
C ALA A 220 3.83 -11.07 7.29
N SER A 221 4.25 -12.01 6.45
CA SER A 221 4.05 -11.92 4.99
C SER A 221 2.58 -11.83 4.60
N ASP A 222 1.69 -12.48 5.33
CA ASP A 222 0.25 -12.43 5.07
C ASP A 222 -0.31 -11.03 5.21
N VAL A 223 0.22 -10.21 6.14
CA VAL A 223 -0.14 -8.80 6.28
C VAL A 223 0.35 -7.99 5.07
N VAL A 224 1.57 -8.28 4.59
CA VAL A 224 2.12 -7.66 3.38
C VAL A 224 1.29 -8.01 2.15
N ALA A 225 0.90 -9.29 2.02
CA ALA A 225 0.07 -9.75 0.90
C ALA A 225 -1.33 -9.13 0.93
N ALA A 226 -1.98 -9.07 2.10
CA ALA A 226 -3.29 -8.43 2.25
C ALA A 226 -3.25 -6.94 1.90
N ALA A 227 -2.20 -6.25 2.32
CA ALA A 227 -1.98 -4.85 1.97
C ALA A 227 -1.69 -4.65 0.48
N PHE A 228 -0.97 -5.59 -0.17
CA PHE A 228 -0.72 -5.55 -1.62
C PHE A 228 -2.00 -5.77 -2.42
N GLU A 229 -2.81 -6.75 -2.06
CA GLU A 229 -4.10 -7.03 -2.71
C GLU A 229 -5.05 -5.83 -2.62
N LEU A 230 -5.14 -5.22 -1.43
CA LEU A 230 -5.91 -3.99 -1.22
C LEU A 230 -5.38 -2.84 -2.09
N ALA A 231 -4.06 -2.64 -2.13
CA ALA A 231 -3.42 -1.60 -2.93
C ALA A 231 -3.64 -1.83 -4.43
N LYS A 232 -3.65 -3.09 -4.90
CA LYS A 232 -3.94 -3.43 -6.30
C LYS A 232 -5.35 -3.03 -6.71
N GLU A 233 -6.35 -3.36 -5.90
CA GLU A 233 -7.73 -2.98 -6.17
C GLU A 233 -7.94 -1.45 -6.09
N ALA A 234 -7.33 -0.82 -5.07
CA ALA A 234 -7.36 0.63 -4.93
C ALA A 234 -6.76 1.33 -6.17
N ARG A 235 -5.62 0.83 -6.68
CA ARG A 235 -5.01 1.36 -7.91
C ARG A 235 -5.88 1.15 -9.14
N GLU A 236 -6.56 0.02 -9.25
CA GLU A 236 -7.49 -0.23 -10.35
C GLU A 236 -8.63 0.79 -10.38
N ILE A 237 -9.30 1.00 -9.24
CA ILE A 237 -10.38 1.99 -9.09
C ILE A 237 -9.89 3.40 -9.42
N ASP A 238 -8.71 3.75 -8.91
CA ASP A 238 -8.09 5.05 -9.12
C ASP A 238 -7.82 5.32 -10.59
N MET A 239 -7.24 4.36 -11.30
CA MET A 239 -6.95 4.47 -12.73
C MET A 239 -8.19 4.45 -13.60
N ARG A 240 -9.21 3.67 -13.26
CA ARG A 240 -10.50 3.70 -13.96
C ARG A 240 -11.19 5.07 -13.85
N ALA A 241 -11.01 5.78 -12.74
CA ALA A 241 -11.55 7.13 -12.52
C ALA A 241 -10.68 8.23 -13.15
N SER A 242 -9.49 7.91 -13.63
CA SER A 242 -8.55 8.85 -14.22
C SER A 242 -8.99 9.35 -15.61
N PRO A 243 -8.36 10.40 -16.14
CA PRO A 243 -8.64 10.86 -17.50
C PRO A 243 -8.05 9.98 -18.61
N TYR A 244 -7.31 8.91 -18.26
CA TYR A 244 -6.68 8.01 -19.23
C TYR A 244 -7.67 6.99 -19.82
N ASP A 245 -7.51 6.69 -21.11
CA ASP A 245 -8.25 5.62 -21.78
C ASP A 245 -7.56 4.27 -21.59
N LEU A 246 -8.12 3.45 -20.71
CA LEU A 246 -7.57 2.16 -20.32
C LEU A 246 -8.31 0.97 -20.93
N ARG A 247 -9.21 1.19 -21.90
CA ARG A 247 -10.01 0.12 -22.51
C ARG A 247 -9.16 -0.92 -23.22
N GLU A 248 -8.04 -0.54 -23.83
CA GLU A 248 -7.07 -1.48 -24.40
C GLU A 248 -6.44 -2.44 -23.38
N PHE A 249 -6.47 -2.05 -22.09
CA PHE A 249 -6.01 -2.87 -20.97
C PHE A 249 -7.14 -3.61 -20.25
N GLY A 250 -8.36 -3.56 -20.80
CA GLY A 250 -9.54 -4.25 -20.25
C GLY A 250 -10.23 -3.52 -19.08
N TYR A 251 -9.99 -2.22 -18.91
CA TYR A 251 -10.61 -1.43 -17.85
C TYR A 251 -11.61 -0.42 -18.41
N GLU A 252 -12.88 -0.60 -18.05
CA GLU A 252 -13.91 0.38 -18.36
C GLU A 252 -13.78 1.60 -17.42
N PRO A 253 -13.92 2.83 -17.95
CA PRO A 253 -13.77 4.04 -17.17
C PRO A 253 -14.92 4.24 -16.17
N ILE A 254 -14.58 4.71 -14.97
CA ILE A 254 -15.54 5.31 -14.04
C ILE A 254 -15.61 6.79 -14.38
N ARG A 255 -16.72 7.23 -14.98
CA ARG A 255 -16.88 8.57 -15.50
C ARG A 255 -17.23 9.58 -14.39
N ILE A 256 -16.21 9.95 -13.61
CA ILE A 256 -16.40 10.87 -12.47
C ILE A 256 -16.82 12.30 -12.90
N GLU A 257 -16.73 12.64 -14.16
CA GLU A 257 -17.30 13.85 -14.74
C GLU A 257 -18.83 13.82 -14.74
N GLU A 258 -19.46 12.65 -14.71
CA GLU A 258 -20.88 12.40 -14.62
C GLU A 258 -21.29 12.12 -13.17
N ARG A 259 -22.56 12.28 -12.84
CA ARG A 259 -23.09 12.06 -11.50
C ARG A 259 -23.02 10.58 -11.11
N GLU A 260 -23.45 9.71 -12.01
CA GLU A 260 -23.49 8.26 -11.82
C GLU A 260 -22.09 7.70 -11.58
N GLY A 261 -21.08 8.18 -12.32
CA GLY A 261 -19.70 7.81 -12.12
C GLY A 261 -19.11 8.29 -10.77
N CYS A 262 -19.53 9.48 -10.31
CA CYS A 262 -19.18 9.92 -8.95
C CYS A 262 -19.78 9.00 -7.88
N GLU A 263 -21.04 8.59 -8.03
CA GLU A 263 -21.72 7.69 -7.11
C GLU A 263 -21.07 6.29 -7.11
N GLU A 264 -20.71 5.76 -8.30
CA GLU A 264 -19.94 4.51 -8.44
C GLU A 264 -18.60 4.61 -7.72
N TYR A 265 -17.82 5.65 -8.01
CA TYR A 265 -16.51 5.84 -7.39
C TYR A 265 -16.59 5.89 -5.86
N VAL A 266 -17.53 6.64 -5.31
CA VAL A 266 -17.72 6.74 -3.84
C VAL A 266 -18.10 5.40 -3.24
N CYS A 267 -18.94 4.61 -3.91
CA CYS A 267 -19.31 3.28 -3.46
C CYS A 267 -18.08 2.36 -3.36
N LEU A 268 -17.27 2.30 -4.43
CA LEU A 268 -16.05 1.51 -4.49
C LEU A 268 -15.00 2.01 -3.48
N GLN A 269 -14.83 3.32 -3.35
CA GLN A 269 -13.92 3.94 -2.40
C GLN A 269 -14.28 3.60 -0.95
N LYS A 270 -15.57 3.61 -0.61
CA LYS A 270 -16.05 3.18 0.72
C LYS A 270 -15.77 1.71 0.99
N ALA A 271 -15.95 0.84 0.00
CA ALA A 271 -15.65 -0.59 0.12
C ALA A 271 -14.14 -0.81 0.40
N ILE A 272 -13.26 -0.11 -0.32
CA ILE A 272 -11.81 -0.12 -0.05
C ILE A 272 -11.52 0.39 1.36
N ALA A 273 -12.09 1.53 1.76
CA ALA A 273 -11.84 2.14 3.07
C ALA A 273 -12.24 1.21 4.22
N ASN A 274 -13.38 0.54 4.12
CA ASN A 274 -13.85 -0.41 5.13
C ASN A 274 -12.88 -1.60 5.29
N ARG A 275 -12.42 -2.18 4.18
CA ARG A 275 -11.44 -3.28 4.23
C ARG A 275 -10.07 -2.81 4.71
N ALA A 276 -9.69 -1.60 4.35
CA ALA A 276 -8.44 -0.98 4.76
C ALA A 276 -8.33 -0.82 6.28
N GLN A 277 -9.43 -0.68 7.01
CA GLN A 277 -9.38 -0.58 8.47
C GLN A 277 -8.81 -1.85 9.11
N ASN A 278 -9.25 -3.03 8.65
CA ASN A 278 -8.72 -4.31 9.15
C ASN A 278 -7.22 -4.45 8.83
N VAL A 279 -6.83 -4.16 7.59
CA VAL A 279 -5.41 -4.23 7.17
C VAL A 279 -4.57 -3.22 7.97
N ARG A 280 -5.09 -2.02 8.24
CA ARG A 280 -4.40 -1.00 9.04
C ARG A 280 -4.18 -1.46 10.48
N GLU A 281 -5.17 -2.11 11.11
CA GLU A 281 -5.02 -2.66 12.45
C GLU A 281 -3.97 -3.79 12.48
N GLU A 282 -3.92 -4.63 11.45
CA GLU A 282 -2.88 -5.67 11.36
C GLU A 282 -1.50 -5.05 11.20
N VAL A 283 -1.33 -4.08 10.30
CA VAL A 283 -0.06 -3.35 10.14
C VAL A 283 0.34 -2.67 11.45
N LEU A 284 -0.59 -1.98 12.13
CA LEU A 284 -0.34 -1.37 13.44
C LEU A 284 0.12 -2.39 14.48
N ARG A 285 -0.45 -3.58 14.50
CA ARG A 285 -0.05 -4.66 15.41
C ARG A 285 1.38 -5.10 15.14
N GLU A 286 1.78 -5.24 13.87
CA GLU A 286 3.15 -5.61 13.51
C GLU A 286 4.16 -4.53 13.94
N TYR A 287 3.84 -3.24 13.76
CA TYR A 287 4.68 -2.15 14.24
C TYR A 287 4.80 -2.10 15.77
N ARG A 288 3.72 -2.38 16.51
CA ARG A 288 3.74 -2.44 17.99
C ARG A 288 4.64 -3.55 18.49
N LYS A 289 4.64 -4.73 17.86
CA LYS A 289 5.56 -5.83 18.21
C LYS A 289 7.03 -5.40 18.19
N LEU A 290 7.41 -4.49 17.28
CA LEU A 290 8.77 -3.93 17.25
C LEU A 290 9.04 -2.96 18.40
N LEU A 291 8.05 -2.14 18.80
CA LEU A 291 8.20 -1.17 19.89
C LEU A 291 8.19 -1.84 21.26
N ASP A 292 7.29 -2.77 21.50
CA ASP A 292 7.13 -3.43 22.82
C ASP A 292 8.39 -4.17 23.24
N ARG A 293 9.17 -4.68 22.29
CA ARG A 293 10.42 -5.38 22.59
C ARG A 293 11.63 -4.48 22.83
N LYS A 294 11.53 -3.17 22.49
CA LYS A 294 12.54 -2.18 22.89
C LYS A 294 12.48 -1.83 24.37
N SER A 295 11.33 -2.04 25.01
CA SER A 295 11.12 -1.71 26.44
C SER A 295 11.66 -2.78 27.40
N VAL A 296 12.26 -3.87 26.87
CA VAL A 296 12.77 -5.02 27.65
C VAL A 296 14.31 -5.07 27.67
N VAL A 297 15.00 -4.06 27.10
CA VAL A 297 16.48 -3.95 27.13
C VAL A 297 16.92 -2.79 28.01
#